data_646562975890c1d7d495f79b1af4e06a
#
_entry.id   646562975890c1d7d495f79b1af4e06a
#
_cell.length_a   1.000
_cell.length_b   1.000
_cell.length_c   1.000
_cell.angle_alpha   90.00
_cell.angle_beta   90.00
_cell.angle_gamma   90.00
#
_symmetry.space_group_name_H-M   'P 1'
#
loop_
_entity.id
_entity.type
_entity.pdbx_description
1 polymer ?
#
loop_
_entity_poly.entity_id
_entity_poly.type
_entity_poly.pdbx_seq_one_letter_code
_entity_poly.pdbx_strand_id
1 'polypeptide(L)'
;MVRGLYGGAHQRLEMQIQKRVVGPVVVLDVSGRLVLSDPGSDAQFKDCVAELLESGTESVIVNVANVTDIDTSGLSALVSAHISMARTSKRLKLIAPTPRMRHLLHVSRLDAVFDVCATEEEALAGFGST
;
A
#
# COMPACT_ATOMS: atom_id res chain seq x y z
N MET A 1 -19.88 6.65 8.50
CA MET A 1 -20.04 6.94 7.79
C MET A 1 -19.99 8.19 7.25
N VAL A 2 -19.50 8.94 7.74
CA VAL A 2 -19.39 10.15 7.26
C VAL A 2 -18.77 10.28 6.01
N ARG A 3 -17.90 9.40 5.65
CA ARG A 3 -17.26 9.49 4.45
C ARG A 3 -18.12 9.50 3.35
N GLY A 4 -19.24 8.91 3.42
CA GLY A 4 -20.17 8.96 2.37
C GLY A 4 -20.63 10.35 2.04
N LEU A 5 -20.54 11.23 2.99
CA LEU A 5 -20.97 12.59 2.76
C LEU A 5 -20.00 13.39 1.93
N TYR A 6 -18.76 12.95 1.87
CA TYR A 6 -17.80 13.65 1.08
C TYR A 6 -17.72 13.05 -0.29
N GLY A 7 -18.53 12.06 -0.58
CA GLY A 7 -18.43 11.37 -1.82
C GLY A 7 -18.55 12.23 -3.01
N GLY A 8 -18.78 11.67 -4.10
CA GLY A 8 -18.84 12.38 -5.33
C GLY A 8 -17.56 12.15 -6.09
N ALA A 9 -17.54 12.65 -7.29
CA ALA A 9 -16.46 12.39 -8.20
C ALA A 9 -15.12 12.90 -7.67
N HIS A 10 -15.17 14.03 -7.02
CA HIS A 10 -13.94 14.62 -6.51
C HIS A 10 -13.26 13.72 -5.52
N GLN A 11 -14.01 13.20 -4.57
CA GLN A 11 -13.42 12.35 -3.56
C GLN A 11 -12.97 11.02 -4.10
N ARG A 12 -13.65 10.49 -5.11
CA ARG A 12 -13.25 9.23 -5.69
C ARG A 12 -11.93 9.29 -6.42
N LEU A 13 -11.46 10.49 -6.77
CA LEU A 13 -10.20 10.64 -7.45
C LEU A 13 -9.03 10.71 -6.48
N GLU A 14 -9.30 10.89 -5.21
CA GLU A 14 -8.26 11.00 -4.22
C GLU A 14 -7.90 9.64 -3.67
N MET A 15 -6.70 9.55 -3.08
CA MET A 15 -6.27 8.34 -2.44
C MET A 15 -7.02 8.10 -1.15
N GLN A 16 -7.39 6.86 -0.91
CA GLN A 16 -7.97 6.44 0.36
C GLN A 16 -7.24 5.21 0.85
N ILE A 17 -7.02 5.14 2.15
CA ILE A 17 -6.39 3.98 2.78
C ILE A 17 -7.33 3.48 3.86
N GLN A 18 -7.67 2.19 3.77
CA GLN A 18 -8.49 1.56 4.77
C GLN A 18 -7.70 0.43 5.41
N LYS A 19 -7.62 0.45 6.73
CA LYS A 19 -6.83 -0.52 7.45
C LYS A 19 -7.71 -1.66 7.91
N ARG A 20 -7.26 -2.89 7.70
CA ARG A 20 -7.93 -4.11 8.19
C ARG A 20 -6.91 -4.94 8.94
N VAL A 21 -7.39 -5.76 9.86
CA VAL A 21 -6.51 -6.67 10.58
C VAL A 21 -6.94 -8.09 10.27
N VAL A 22 -6.01 -8.92 9.84
CA VAL A 22 -6.26 -10.31 9.52
C VAL A 22 -5.25 -11.14 10.30
N GLY A 23 -5.68 -11.66 11.46
CA GLY A 23 -4.75 -12.36 12.37
C GLY A 23 -3.64 -11.42 12.80
N PRO A 24 -2.38 -11.83 12.67
CA PRO A 24 -1.26 -10.96 13.03
C PRO A 24 -0.85 -9.99 11.94
N VAL A 25 -1.59 -9.96 10.83
CA VAL A 25 -1.23 -9.15 9.66
C VAL A 25 -2.14 -7.93 9.55
N VAL A 26 -1.58 -6.79 9.25
CA VAL A 26 -2.35 -5.60 8.94
C VAL A 26 -2.41 -5.45 7.42
N VAL A 27 -3.61 -5.25 6.91
CA VAL A 27 -3.82 -5.04 5.47
C VAL A 27 -4.23 -3.60 5.26
N LEU A 28 -3.54 -2.93 4.34
CA LEU A 28 -3.90 -1.58 3.93
C LEU A 28 -4.53 -1.69 2.55
N ASP A 29 -5.82 -1.40 2.47
CA ASP A 29 -6.52 -1.35 1.19
C ASP A 29 -6.40 0.06 0.66
N VAL A 30 -5.56 0.25 -0.34
CA VAL A 30 -5.34 1.56 -0.94
C VAL A 30 -6.18 1.66 -2.20
N SER A 31 -6.92 2.75 -2.33
CA SER A 31 -7.75 2.95 -3.52
C SER A 31 -7.59 4.38 -4.01
N GLY A 32 -7.97 4.59 -5.27
CA GLY A 32 -7.91 5.90 -5.89
C GLY A 32 -6.53 6.19 -6.47
N ARG A 33 -6.16 7.44 -6.47
CA ARG A 33 -4.92 7.88 -7.11
C ARG A 33 -3.77 7.92 -6.12
N LEU A 34 -2.76 7.12 -6.38
CA LEU A 34 -1.56 7.11 -5.54
C LEU A 34 -0.57 8.12 -6.12
N VAL A 35 -0.94 9.38 -5.98
CA VAL A 35 -0.19 10.52 -6.49
C VAL A 35 0.08 11.40 -5.27
N LEU A 36 1.31 11.35 -4.77
CA LEU A 36 1.64 11.96 -3.49
C LEU A 36 2.30 13.33 -3.61
N SER A 37 2.24 13.91 -4.81
CA SER A 37 2.56 15.32 -4.96
C SER A 37 1.48 16.18 -4.31
N ASP A 38 0.30 15.61 -4.08
CA ASP A 38 -0.75 16.29 -3.32
C ASP A 38 -0.42 16.21 -1.83
N PRO A 39 -0.32 17.36 -1.11
CA PRO A 39 0.11 17.34 0.28
C PRO A 39 -0.80 16.54 1.21
N GLY A 40 -2.11 16.53 0.95
CA GLY A 40 -3.03 15.78 1.79
C GLY A 40 -2.82 14.29 1.66
N SER A 41 -2.66 13.79 0.44
CA SER A 41 -2.40 12.38 0.21
C SER A 41 -1.06 11.96 0.76
N ASP A 42 -0.05 12.81 0.59
CA ASP A 42 1.28 12.53 1.11
C ASP A 42 1.25 12.40 2.63
N ALA A 43 0.59 13.34 3.31
CA ALA A 43 0.48 13.31 4.76
C ALA A 43 -0.26 12.05 5.23
N GLN A 44 -1.36 11.70 4.55
CA GLN A 44 -2.13 10.53 4.92
C GLN A 44 -1.28 9.26 4.83
N PHE A 45 -0.54 9.13 3.73
CA PHE A 45 0.29 7.95 3.53
C PHE A 45 1.40 7.87 4.57
N LYS A 46 2.09 8.99 4.82
CA LYS A 46 3.16 9.03 5.79
C LYS A 46 2.69 8.74 7.20
N ASP A 47 1.54 9.27 7.57
CA ASP A 47 0.97 9.03 8.90
C ASP A 47 0.64 7.56 9.07
N CYS A 48 0.10 6.93 8.04
CA CYS A 48 -0.25 5.54 8.07
C CYS A 48 1.00 4.67 8.27
N VAL A 49 2.06 4.97 7.54
CA VAL A 49 3.31 4.23 7.66
C VAL A 49 3.93 4.43 9.04
N ALA A 50 3.91 5.67 9.53
CA ALA A 50 4.45 5.96 10.85
C ALA A 50 3.73 5.19 11.95
N GLU A 51 2.41 5.10 11.86
CA GLU A 51 1.62 4.30 12.79
C GLU A 51 2.06 2.84 12.79
N LEU A 52 2.25 2.29 11.61
CA LEU A 52 2.65 0.90 11.49
C LEU A 52 4.03 0.66 12.06
N LEU A 53 4.94 1.61 11.85
CA LEU A 53 6.30 1.47 12.38
C LEU A 53 6.31 1.50 13.90
N GLU A 54 5.40 2.27 14.51
CA GLU A 54 5.33 2.39 15.96
C GLU A 54 4.53 1.26 16.60
N SER A 55 3.72 0.57 15.82
CA SER A 55 2.89 -0.50 16.34
C SER A 55 3.70 -1.78 16.48
N GLY A 56 3.16 -2.77 17.12
CA GLY A 56 3.81 -4.07 17.21
C GLY A 56 3.61 -4.94 15.96
N THR A 57 3.02 -4.40 14.91
CA THR A 57 2.75 -5.14 13.69
C THR A 57 4.06 -5.49 12.98
N GLU A 58 4.23 -6.75 12.63
CA GLU A 58 5.43 -7.20 11.93
C GLU A 58 5.20 -7.52 10.46
N SER A 59 3.95 -7.77 10.09
CA SER A 59 3.63 -8.16 8.72
C SER A 59 2.52 -7.28 8.18
N VAL A 60 2.77 -6.67 7.03
CA VAL A 60 1.85 -5.73 6.42
C VAL A 60 1.63 -6.12 4.96
N ILE A 61 0.38 -6.08 4.53
CA ILE A 61 0.02 -6.26 3.14
C ILE A 61 -0.54 -4.94 2.64
N VAL A 62 -0.05 -4.46 1.50
CA VAL A 62 -0.62 -3.30 0.84
C VAL A 62 -1.38 -3.79 -0.38
N ASN A 63 -2.69 -3.67 -0.33
CA ASN A 63 -3.57 -4.09 -1.41
C ASN A 63 -3.75 -2.93 -2.37
N VAL A 64 -3.27 -3.09 -3.59
CA VAL A 64 -3.31 -2.03 -4.59
C VAL A 64 -4.24 -2.35 -5.76
N ALA A 65 -5.16 -3.30 -5.55
CA ALA A 65 -6.11 -3.69 -6.60
C ALA A 65 -6.98 -2.53 -7.08
N ASN A 66 -7.27 -1.61 -6.20
CA ASN A 66 -8.16 -0.49 -6.52
C ASN A 66 -7.43 0.84 -6.71
N VAL A 67 -6.12 0.79 -6.92
CA VAL A 67 -5.37 1.99 -7.27
C VAL A 67 -5.64 2.26 -8.75
N THR A 68 -6.21 3.43 -9.02
CA THR A 68 -6.61 3.78 -10.39
C THR A 68 -5.52 4.52 -11.14
N ASP A 69 -4.58 5.11 -10.43
CA ASP A 69 -3.49 5.83 -11.06
C ASP A 69 -2.32 5.89 -10.09
N ILE A 70 -1.11 5.94 -10.61
CA ILE A 70 0.09 6.03 -9.79
C ILE A 70 1.15 6.77 -10.60
N ASP A 71 1.90 7.63 -9.93
CA ASP A 71 3.02 8.31 -10.56
C ASP A 71 4.30 8.02 -9.78
N THR A 72 5.39 8.69 -10.13
CA THR A 72 6.67 8.45 -9.50
C THR A 72 6.66 8.81 -8.02
N SER A 73 5.85 9.78 -7.60
CA SER A 73 5.78 10.12 -6.18
C SER A 73 5.14 9.00 -5.38
N GLY A 74 4.09 8.38 -5.91
CA GLY A 74 3.45 7.25 -5.26
C GLY A 74 4.35 6.04 -5.22
N LEU A 75 5.05 5.78 -6.33
CA LEU A 75 5.96 4.67 -6.40
C LEU A 75 7.12 4.84 -5.40
N SER A 76 7.67 6.05 -5.33
CA SER A 76 8.74 6.35 -4.39
C SER A 76 8.29 6.19 -2.94
N ALA A 77 7.06 6.57 -2.64
CA ALA A 77 6.53 6.42 -1.30
C ALA A 77 6.39 4.95 -0.90
N LEU A 78 5.98 4.11 -1.84
CA LEU A 78 5.91 2.67 -1.58
C LEU A 78 7.30 2.10 -1.31
N VAL A 79 8.29 2.53 -2.08
CA VAL A 79 9.67 2.07 -1.87
C VAL A 79 10.17 2.51 -0.51
N SER A 80 9.91 3.76 -0.13
CA SER A 80 10.33 4.28 1.17
C SER A 80 9.67 3.50 2.31
N ALA A 81 8.39 3.16 2.17
CA ALA A 81 7.69 2.38 3.17
C ALA A 81 8.30 1.00 3.30
N HIS A 82 8.61 0.37 2.17
CA HIS A 82 9.21 -0.96 2.17
C HIS A 82 10.56 -0.94 2.90
N ILE A 83 11.39 0.05 2.60
CA ILE A 83 12.70 0.17 3.22
C ILE A 83 12.56 0.42 4.72
N SER A 84 11.66 1.32 5.12
CA SER A 84 11.46 1.62 6.54
C SER A 84 10.99 0.40 7.31
N MET A 85 10.09 -0.37 6.72
CA MET A 85 9.61 -1.61 7.34
C MET A 85 10.76 -2.61 7.50
N ALA A 86 11.56 -2.78 6.44
CA ALA A 86 12.66 -3.72 6.47
C ALA A 86 13.70 -3.35 7.54
N ARG A 87 13.93 -2.07 7.73
CA ARG A 87 14.91 -1.62 8.73
C ARG A 87 14.50 -1.94 10.14
N THR A 88 13.21 -2.12 10.38
CA THR A 88 12.69 -2.45 11.71
C THR A 88 12.25 -3.91 11.79
N SER A 89 12.75 -4.74 10.87
CA SER A 89 12.46 -6.16 10.82
C SER A 89 10.99 -6.46 10.58
N LYS A 90 10.29 -5.55 9.92
CA LYS A 90 8.91 -5.75 9.52
C LYS A 90 8.90 -6.15 8.05
N ARG A 91 7.85 -6.83 7.64
CA ARG A 91 7.74 -7.31 6.26
C ARG A 91 6.54 -6.67 5.60
N LEU A 92 6.72 -6.23 4.37
CA LEU A 92 5.67 -5.61 3.59
C LEU A 92 5.54 -6.34 2.25
N LYS A 93 4.32 -6.72 1.90
CA LYS A 93 4.03 -7.32 0.61
C LYS A 93 2.99 -6.50 -0.12
N LEU A 94 3.10 -6.45 -1.45
CA LEU A 94 2.09 -5.83 -2.29
C LEU A 94 1.21 -6.93 -2.86
N ILE A 95 -0.09 -6.70 -2.95
CA ILE A 95 -0.97 -7.68 -3.56
C ILE A 95 -1.83 -7.06 -4.65
N ALA A 96 -2.15 -7.88 -5.63
CA ALA A 96 -3.13 -7.58 -6.68
C ALA A 96 -2.85 -6.30 -7.48
N PRO A 97 -1.61 -6.04 -7.88
CA PRO A 97 -1.34 -4.84 -8.68
C PRO A 97 -2.09 -4.89 -9.99
N THR A 98 -2.60 -3.73 -10.42
CA THR A 98 -3.26 -3.62 -11.72
C THR A 98 -2.23 -3.85 -12.82
N PRO A 99 -2.66 -4.15 -14.05
CA PRO A 99 -1.71 -4.32 -15.16
C PRO A 99 -0.81 -3.11 -15.36
N ARG A 100 -1.36 -1.91 -15.21
CA ARG A 100 -0.57 -0.69 -15.32
C ARG A 100 0.50 -0.63 -14.25
N MET A 101 0.14 -0.96 -13.03
CA MET A 101 1.09 -0.93 -11.93
C MET A 101 2.15 -2.00 -12.09
N ARG A 102 1.76 -3.19 -12.55
CA ARG A 102 2.73 -4.24 -12.83
C ARG A 102 3.74 -3.79 -13.87
N HIS A 103 3.25 -3.10 -14.89
CA HIS A 103 4.13 -2.59 -15.94
C HIS A 103 5.12 -1.57 -15.36
N LEU A 104 4.64 -0.64 -14.54
CA LEU A 104 5.50 0.36 -13.92
C LEU A 104 6.53 -0.27 -13.00
N LEU A 105 6.13 -1.28 -12.23
CA LEU A 105 7.06 -1.99 -11.37
C LEU A 105 8.12 -2.70 -12.19
N HIS A 106 7.73 -3.27 -13.32
CA HIS A 106 8.66 -3.99 -14.17
C HIS A 106 9.67 -3.05 -14.84
N VAL A 107 9.21 -1.96 -15.45
CA VAL A 107 10.11 -1.06 -16.16
C VAL A 107 11.06 -0.31 -15.21
N SER A 108 10.66 -0.13 -13.96
CA SER A 108 11.51 0.50 -12.96
C SER A 108 12.31 -0.53 -12.16
N ARG A 109 12.14 -1.81 -12.47
CA ARG A 109 12.83 -2.92 -11.81
C ARG A 109 12.49 -3.05 -10.33
N LEU A 110 11.37 -2.50 -9.93
CA LEU A 110 10.91 -2.58 -8.55
C LEU A 110 10.21 -3.90 -8.26
N ASP A 111 9.83 -4.65 -9.29
CA ASP A 111 9.29 -5.98 -9.11
C ASP A 111 10.32 -6.92 -8.46
N ALA A 112 11.60 -6.58 -8.51
CA ALA A 112 12.63 -7.36 -7.81
C ALA A 112 12.81 -6.87 -6.37
N VAL A 113 12.32 -5.69 -6.05
CA VAL A 113 12.44 -5.11 -4.71
C VAL A 113 11.28 -5.52 -3.83
N PHE A 114 10.08 -5.44 -4.37
CA PHE A 114 8.88 -5.76 -3.62
C PHE A 114 8.55 -7.25 -3.71
N ASP A 115 7.97 -7.76 -2.64
CA ASP A 115 7.39 -9.09 -2.64
C ASP A 115 5.95 -8.90 -3.13
N VAL A 116 5.68 -9.27 -4.36
CA VAL A 116 4.39 -9.04 -5.00
C VAL A 116 3.65 -10.36 -5.13
N CYS A 117 2.44 -10.41 -4.61
CA CYS A 117 1.59 -11.59 -4.71
C CYS A 117 0.32 -11.23 -5.48
N ALA A 118 -0.28 -12.21 -6.12
CA ALA A 118 -1.49 -11.98 -6.87
C ALA A 118 -2.71 -11.82 -5.95
N THR A 119 -2.72 -12.51 -4.82
CA THR A 119 -3.87 -12.52 -3.93
C THR A 119 -3.46 -12.33 -2.48
N GLU A 120 -4.44 -11.93 -1.67
CA GLU A 120 -4.24 -11.80 -0.23
C GLU A 120 -3.90 -13.15 0.38
N GLU A 121 -4.52 -14.23 -0.10
CA GLU A 121 -4.28 -15.55 0.42
C GLU A 121 -2.84 -15.98 0.22
N GLU A 122 -2.28 -15.71 -0.94
CA GLU A 122 -0.89 -16.02 -1.21
C GLU A 122 0.03 -15.25 -0.26
N ALA A 123 -0.27 -13.98 -0.06
CA ALA A 123 0.55 -13.15 0.80
C ALA A 123 0.50 -13.63 2.25
N LEU A 124 -0.70 -13.97 2.72
CA LEU A 124 -0.86 -14.46 4.09
C LEU A 124 -0.13 -15.78 4.29
N ALA A 125 -0.22 -16.67 3.31
CA ALA A 125 0.47 -17.96 3.38
C ALA A 125 1.98 -17.76 3.45
N GLY A 126 2.49 -16.79 2.70
CA GLY A 126 3.93 -16.50 2.70
C GLY A 126 4.43 -16.02 4.06
N PHE A 127 3.61 -15.23 4.78
CA PHE A 127 3.98 -14.81 6.12
C PHE A 127 3.92 -15.97 7.10
N GLY A 128 2.96 -16.85 6.93
CA GLY A 128 2.78 -17.94 7.84
C GLY A 128 3.76 -19.09 7.67
N SER A 129 4.50 -19.10 6.57
CA SER A 129 5.39 -20.20 6.26
C SER A 129 6.74 -20.12 6.94
N THR A 130 6.98 -19.13 7.74
CA THR A 130 8.27 -18.97 8.41
C THR A 130 8.37 -19.76 9.71
#